data_f799a60e660883727ed8793cca5f9608
#
_entry.id   f799a60e660883727ed8793cca5f9608
#
_cell.length_a   1.000
_cell.length_b   1.000
_cell.length_c   1.000
_cell.angle_alpha   90.00
_cell.angle_beta   90.00
_cell.angle_gamma   90.00
#
_symmetry.space_group_name_H-M   'P 1'
#
loop_
_entity.id
_entity.type
_entity.pdbx_description
1 polymer ?
#
loop_
_entity_poly.entity_id
_entity_poly.type
_entity_poly.pdbx_seq_one_letter_code
_entity_poly.pdbx_strand_id
1 'polypeptide(L)'
;MDGRFAEPHSGPMETTETTVTFESLVRAEFAPAGTYLNTASNGLLPARTVAALHEAALLRAAGRPLTPLFEDVEACRAAYARLAGVPADRVAAGASVAAHTGVIAASLPAGAEVLTAEADFTSVLNPFHVRGDLKVRAVPLERLAESVRPGTALVAVSAAQSADGRVADLAALREAAREHGARTYVDHSQAAGWLPMDAGADDFTATVSFKWLLGPHGAAFLTVPEDFGGLTPVLAGWVAGEAPWDSCYGPVTELARSARRFDLTHALFSYAGLRRSLELIEELGVSAVHAHAVALADRFRAGLADLGHEPVPAPGSAIVSVPGLGSRQPDLSRAGIELSDRAGLLRAAFHLYNTPADVDRLLAALSR
;
A
#
# COMPACT_ATOMS: atom_id res chain seq x y z
N MET A 1 74.06 -28.38 10.35
CA MET A 1 73.49 -27.53 9.28
C MET A 1 72.00 -27.37 9.56
N ASP A 2 71.68 -26.29 10.28
CA ASP A 2 70.31 -25.96 10.73
C ASP A 2 69.57 -25.24 9.61
N GLY A 3 68.55 -25.87 9.06
CA GLY A 3 67.63 -25.25 8.13
C GLY A 3 66.34 -24.85 8.82
N ARG A 4 66.24 -23.58 9.27
CA ARG A 4 64.99 -22.99 9.83
C ARG A 4 64.10 -22.58 8.67
N PHE A 5 62.93 -23.20 8.55
CA PHE A 5 61.84 -22.74 7.69
C PHE A 5 61.09 -21.59 8.42
N ALA A 6 61.06 -20.44 7.76
CA ALA A 6 60.27 -19.29 8.24
C ALA A 6 58.79 -19.54 7.90
N GLU A 7 57.89 -19.44 8.89
CA GLU A 7 56.44 -19.44 8.70
C GLU A 7 55.99 -18.07 8.10
N PRO A 8 55.04 -18.05 7.16
CA PRO A 8 54.47 -16.81 6.66
C PRO A 8 53.50 -16.20 7.71
N HIS A 9 53.80 -14.99 8.14
CA HIS A 9 52.84 -14.16 8.92
C HIS A 9 51.59 -13.88 8.09
N SER A 10 50.46 -14.53 8.42
CA SER A 10 49.13 -14.13 8.00
C SER A 10 48.67 -12.95 8.89
N GLY A 11 48.75 -11.73 8.37
CA GLY A 11 48.11 -10.55 8.97
C GLY A 11 46.59 -10.72 8.90
N PRO A 12 45.83 -10.09 9.83
CA PRO A 12 44.38 -10.16 9.80
C PRO A 12 43.86 -9.50 8.52
N MET A 13 43.09 -10.24 7.71
CA MET A 13 42.29 -9.66 6.63
C MET A 13 41.19 -8.82 7.30
N GLU A 14 41.34 -7.50 7.25
CA GLU A 14 40.23 -6.56 7.53
C GLU A 14 39.14 -6.79 6.47
N THR A 15 38.14 -7.56 6.82
CA THR A 15 36.86 -7.56 6.10
C THR A 15 36.17 -6.23 6.39
N THR A 16 36.37 -5.25 5.52
CA THR A 16 35.52 -4.05 5.49
C THR A 16 34.11 -4.52 5.13
N GLU A 17 33.28 -4.76 6.13
CA GLU A 17 31.82 -4.84 5.93
C GLU A 17 31.37 -3.49 5.36
N THR A 18 31.11 -3.45 4.07
CA THR A 18 30.53 -2.28 3.43
C THR A 18 29.11 -2.16 3.98
N THR A 19 28.88 -1.27 4.92
CA THR A 19 27.56 -0.98 5.46
C THR A 19 26.67 -0.51 4.29
N VAL A 20 25.68 -1.31 3.92
CA VAL A 20 24.71 -0.95 2.87
C VAL A 20 23.86 0.19 3.40
N THR A 21 23.96 1.36 2.78
CA THR A 21 23.17 2.54 3.15
C THR A 21 21.83 2.55 2.44
N PHE A 22 20.83 3.26 3.00
CA PHE A 22 19.54 3.52 2.36
C PHE A 22 19.71 3.95 0.89
N GLU A 23 20.55 4.96 0.67
CA GLU A 23 20.79 5.53 -0.66
C GLU A 23 21.44 4.54 -1.63
N SER A 24 22.40 3.72 -1.16
CA SER A 24 23.07 2.72 -2.02
C SER A 24 22.11 1.62 -2.44
N LEU A 25 21.24 1.18 -1.53
CA LEU A 25 20.22 0.16 -1.82
C LEU A 25 19.18 0.69 -2.82
N VAL A 26 18.66 1.89 -2.59
CA VAL A 26 17.70 2.53 -3.50
C VAL A 26 18.29 2.73 -4.90
N ARG A 27 19.53 3.19 -4.99
CA ARG A 27 20.21 3.38 -6.29
C ARG A 27 20.42 2.08 -7.06
N ALA A 28 20.60 0.96 -6.39
CA ALA A 28 20.72 -0.35 -7.03
C ALA A 28 19.39 -0.85 -7.61
N GLU A 29 18.27 -0.43 -7.01
CA GLU A 29 16.94 -0.94 -7.35
C GLU A 29 16.14 -0.06 -8.33
N PHE A 30 16.49 1.23 -8.46
CA PHE A 30 15.68 2.17 -9.26
C PHE A 30 16.54 3.00 -10.22
N ALA A 31 16.10 3.05 -11.49
CA ALA A 31 16.69 3.85 -12.54
C ALA A 31 15.59 4.53 -13.38
N PRO A 32 14.84 5.50 -12.83
CA PRO A 32 13.78 6.17 -13.56
C PRO A 32 14.34 6.97 -14.74
N ALA A 33 13.60 7.01 -15.86
CA ALA A 33 14.00 7.77 -17.05
C ALA A 33 13.93 9.30 -16.87
N GLY A 34 13.30 9.78 -15.80
CA GLY A 34 13.12 11.19 -15.46
C GLY A 34 12.72 11.36 -14.00
N THR A 35 12.24 12.54 -13.63
CA THR A 35 11.69 12.78 -12.29
C THR A 35 10.30 12.18 -12.18
N TYR A 36 10.17 11.12 -11.38
CA TYR A 36 8.91 10.40 -11.18
C TYR A 36 8.30 10.71 -9.82
N LEU A 37 7.19 11.43 -9.81
CA LEU A 37 6.47 11.92 -8.63
C LEU A 37 5.02 11.43 -8.61
N ASN A 38 4.76 10.24 -9.14
CA ASN A 38 3.39 9.72 -9.33
C ASN A 38 3.13 8.39 -8.60
N THR A 39 3.85 8.13 -7.51
CA THR A 39 3.70 6.91 -6.68
C THR A 39 2.25 6.70 -6.20
N ALA A 40 1.55 7.78 -5.87
CA ALA A 40 0.15 7.73 -5.47
C ALA A 40 -0.80 7.21 -6.58
N SER A 41 -0.35 7.14 -7.85
CA SER A 41 -1.03 6.43 -8.94
C SER A 41 -0.45 5.03 -9.13
N ASN A 42 0.87 4.94 -9.37
CA ASN A 42 1.62 3.70 -9.53
C ASN A 42 3.03 3.89 -8.97
N GLY A 43 3.50 2.95 -8.14
CA GLY A 43 4.90 2.91 -7.71
C GLY A 43 5.81 2.38 -8.83
N LEU A 44 7.08 2.78 -8.83
CA LEU A 44 8.08 2.16 -9.70
C LEU A 44 8.40 0.75 -9.19
N LEU A 45 8.55 -0.20 -10.10
CA LEU A 45 8.97 -1.54 -9.73
C LEU A 45 10.48 -1.56 -9.45
N PRO A 46 10.94 -2.10 -8.31
CA PRO A 46 12.36 -2.36 -8.07
C PRO A 46 12.95 -3.34 -9.09
N ALA A 47 14.25 -3.28 -9.34
CA ALA A 47 14.95 -4.18 -10.25
C ALA A 47 14.76 -5.65 -9.87
N ARG A 48 14.84 -5.97 -8.57
CA ARG A 48 14.58 -7.32 -8.04
C ARG A 48 13.16 -7.81 -8.32
N THR A 49 12.17 -6.93 -8.33
CA THR A 49 10.77 -7.23 -8.67
C THR A 49 10.63 -7.55 -10.15
N VAL A 50 11.26 -6.76 -11.02
CA VAL A 50 11.28 -7.01 -12.48
C VAL A 50 11.92 -8.35 -12.78
N ALA A 51 13.04 -8.68 -12.12
CA ALA A 51 13.72 -9.98 -12.26
C ALA A 51 12.79 -11.16 -11.87
N ALA A 52 12.11 -11.05 -10.72
CA ALA A 52 11.19 -12.10 -10.26
C ALA A 52 10.00 -12.31 -11.22
N LEU A 53 9.48 -11.23 -11.83
CA LEU A 53 8.43 -11.33 -12.85
C LEU A 53 8.92 -12.07 -14.10
N HIS A 54 10.16 -11.81 -14.56
CA HIS A 54 10.76 -12.54 -15.67
C HIS A 54 10.95 -14.02 -15.34
N GLU A 55 11.45 -14.35 -14.15
CA GLU A 55 11.61 -15.74 -13.69
C GLU A 55 10.29 -16.49 -13.65
N ALA A 56 9.23 -15.86 -13.08
CA ALA A 56 7.90 -16.45 -13.05
C ALA A 56 7.34 -16.72 -14.46
N ALA A 57 7.55 -15.79 -15.40
CA ALA A 57 7.13 -15.94 -16.79
C ALA A 57 7.88 -17.09 -17.49
N LEU A 58 9.21 -17.21 -17.29
CA LEU A 58 10.03 -18.29 -17.84
C LEU A 58 9.65 -19.64 -17.25
N LEU A 59 9.39 -19.71 -15.94
CA LEU A 59 8.91 -20.93 -15.27
C LEU A 59 7.60 -21.41 -15.91
N ARG A 60 6.67 -20.51 -16.15
CA ARG A 60 5.39 -20.82 -16.80
C ARG A 60 5.56 -21.24 -18.27
N ALA A 61 6.40 -20.52 -19.02
CA ALA A 61 6.70 -20.84 -20.42
C ALA A 61 7.34 -22.21 -20.59
N ALA A 62 8.18 -22.65 -19.62
CA ALA A 62 8.80 -23.95 -19.59
C ALA A 62 7.88 -25.11 -19.13
N GLY A 63 6.61 -24.81 -18.80
CA GLY A 63 5.66 -25.82 -18.30
C GLY A 63 6.03 -26.39 -16.94
N ARG A 64 6.81 -25.68 -16.15
CA ARG A 64 7.24 -26.13 -14.82
C ARG A 64 6.11 -25.97 -13.78
N PRO A 65 6.15 -26.75 -12.66
CA PRO A 65 5.21 -26.60 -11.56
C PRO A 65 5.15 -25.15 -11.02
N LEU A 66 3.95 -24.68 -10.68
CA LEU A 66 3.72 -23.34 -10.14
C LEU A 66 3.84 -23.28 -8.61
N THR A 67 4.18 -24.38 -7.94
CA THR A 67 4.33 -24.46 -6.48
C THR A 67 5.13 -23.30 -5.89
N PRO A 68 6.30 -22.90 -6.45
CA PRO A 68 7.05 -21.76 -5.91
C PRO A 68 6.26 -20.44 -5.92
N LEU A 69 5.37 -20.25 -6.90
CA LEU A 69 4.56 -19.03 -6.97
C LEU A 69 3.43 -19.01 -5.92
N PHE A 70 2.94 -20.16 -5.47
CA PHE A 70 2.04 -20.23 -4.32
C PHE A 70 2.79 -19.96 -3.00
N GLU A 71 4.03 -20.40 -2.89
CA GLU A 71 4.91 -20.07 -1.76
C GLU A 71 5.17 -18.55 -1.68
N ASP A 72 5.31 -17.88 -2.83
CA ASP A 72 5.43 -16.42 -2.89
C ASP A 72 4.19 -15.70 -2.33
N VAL A 73 2.99 -16.25 -2.53
CA VAL A 73 1.76 -15.69 -1.93
C VAL A 73 1.83 -15.74 -0.40
N GLU A 74 2.23 -16.89 0.16
CA GLU A 74 2.35 -17.04 1.62
C GLU A 74 3.49 -16.18 2.19
N ALA A 75 4.60 -16.04 1.47
CA ALA A 75 5.68 -15.13 1.84
C ALA A 75 5.22 -13.66 1.84
N CYS A 76 4.43 -13.24 0.84
CA CYS A 76 3.83 -11.90 0.80
C CYS A 76 2.86 -11.68 1.95
N ARG A 77 2.01 -12.68 2.27
CA ARG A 77 1.09 -12.63 3.42
C ARG A 77 1.86 -12.38 4.72
N ALA A 78 2.92 -13.15 4.95
CA ALA A 78 3.75 -13.03 6.14
C ALA A 78 4.49 -11.67 6.20
N ALA A 79 5.05 -11.19 5.09
CA ALA A 79 5.72 -9.89 5.03
C ALA A 79 4.74 -8.73 5.25
N TYR A 80 3.58 -8.78 4.59
CA TYR A 80 2.54 -7.76 4.82
C TYR A 80 2.01 -7.78 6.26
N ALA A 81 1.85 -8.94 6.86
CA ALA A 81 1.42 -9.06 8.26
C ALA A 81 2.39 -8.37 9.21
N ARG A 82 3.71 -8.52 9.01
CA ARG A 82 4.74 -7.80 9.79
C ARG A 82 4.65 -6.30 9.59
N LEU A 83 4.49 -5.86 8.33
CA LEU A 83 4.33 -4.44 7.99
C LEU A 83 3.08 -3.84 8.63
N ALA A 84 1.99 -4.60 8.67
CA ALA A 84 0.69 -4.19 9.20
C ALA A 84 0.56 -4.34 10.72
N GLY A 85 1.52 -4.99 11.38
CA GLY A 85 1.50 -5.23 12.83
C GLY A 85 0.45 -6.24 13.30
N VAL A 86 0.12 -7.23 12.46
CA VAL A 86 -0.87 -8.27 12.76
C VAL A 86 -0.32 -9.68 12.52
N PRO A 87 -0.88 -10.72 13.15
CA PRO A 87 -0.57 -12.11 12.80
C PRO A 87 -0.93 -12.43 11.33
N ALA A 88 -0.14 -13.30 10.68
CA ALA A 88 -0.34 -13.66 9.27
C ALA A 88 -1.68 -14.37 9.01
N ASP A 89 -2.22 -15.07 10.00
CA ASP A 89 -3.52 -15.74 9.93
C ASP A 89 -4.72 -14.77 9.91
N ARG A 90 -4.48 -13.47 10.19
CA ARG A 90 -5.45 -12.40 10.06
C ARG A 90 -5.39 -11.68 8.70
N VAL A 91 -4.51 -12.10 7.80
CA VAL A 91 -4.32 -11.48 6.47
C VAL A 91 -4.87 -12.38 5.37
N ALA A 92 -5.80 -11.87 4.58
CA ALA A 92 -6.25 -12.48 3.33
C ALA A 92 -5.54 -11.87 2.12
N ALA A 93 -5.28 -12.69 1.10
CA ALA A 93 -4.68 -12.29 -0.17
C ALA A 93 -5.75 -12.20 -1.27
N GLY A 94 -5.72 -11.12 -2.04
CA GLY A 94 -6.70 -10.85 -3.10
C GLY A 94 -6.14 -10.03 -4.25
N ALA A 95 -7.03 -9.46 -5.05
CA ALA A 95 -6.66 -8.78 -6.28
C ALA A 95 -6.82 -7.26 -6.23
N SER A 96 -7.71 -6.73 -5.39
CA SER A 96 -8.00 -5.29 -5.32
C SER A 96 -8.74 -4.91 -4.04
N VAL A 97 -8.62 -3.64 -3.64
CA VAL A 97 -9.42 -3.07 -2.54
C VAL A 97 -10.91 -3.16 -2.84
N ALA A 98 -11.34 -2.88 -4.06
CA ALA A 98 -12.77 -2.96 -4.41
C ALA A 98 -13.38 -4.35 -4.16
N ALA A 99 -12.62 -5.44 -4.42
CA ALA A 99 -13.06 -6.79 -4.11
C ALA A 99 -13.17 -7.02 -2.61
N HIS A 100 -12.19 -6.59 -1.82
CA HIS A 100 -12.22 -6.70 -0.36
C HIS A 100 -13.34 -5.85 0.26
N THR A 101 -13.52 -4.60 -0.19
CA THR A 101 -14.65 -3.75 0.20
C THR A 101 -15.99 -4.41 -0.16
N GLY A 102 -16.05 -5.11 -1.31
CA GLY A 102 -17.22 -5.87 -1.73
C GLY A 102 -17.59 -6.99 -0.77
N VAL A 103 -16.60 -7.71 -0.22
CA VAL A 103 -16.81 -8.73 0.82
C VAL A 103 -17.39 -8.10 2.09
N ILE A 104 -16.82 -6.97 2.52
CA ILE A 104 -17.31 -6.23 3.71
C ILE A 104 -18.74 -5.73 3.45
N ALA A 105 -18.98 -5.07 2.32
CA ALA A 105 -20.31 -4.57 1.96
C ALA A 105 -21.36 -5.68 1.88
N ALA A 106 -21.03 -6.83 1.28
CA ALA A 106 -21.93 -7.98 1.19
C ALA A 106 -22.30 -8.59 2.56
N SER A 107 -21.46 -8.38 3.56
CA SER A 107 -21.63 -8.93 4.91
C SER A 107 -22.45 -8.03 5.84
N LEU A 108 -22.69 -6.78 5.46
CA LEU A 108 -23.50 -5.86 6.27
C LEU A 108 -25.00 -6.20 6.16
N PRO A 109 -25.77 -6.09 7.26
CA PRO A 109 -27.21 -6.27 7.21
C PRO A 109 -27.89 -5.15 6.42
N ALA A 110 -29.03 -5.45 5.80
CA ALA A 110 -29.85 -4.45 5.10
C ALA A 110 -30.21 -3.30 6.02
N GLY A 111 -30.18 -2.08 5.53
CA GLY A 111 -30.45 -0.86 6.29
C GLY A 111 -29.30 -0.38 7.17
N ALA A 112 -28.17 -1.08 7.23
CA ALA A 112 -27.00 -0.64 7.99
C ALA A 112 -26.49 0.73 7.50
N GLU A 113 -26.12 1.62 8.44
CA GLU A 113 -25.49 2.89 8.13
C GLU A 113 -23.98 2.70 7.96
N VAL A 114 -23.45 3.16 6.82
CA VAL A 114 -22.01 3.27 6.54
C VAL A 114 -21.66 4.74 6.47
N LEU A 115 -20.77 5.19 7.36
CA LEU A 115 -20.22 6.54 7.37
C LEU A 115 -18.92 6.56 6.56
N THR A 116 -18.78 7.54 5.64
CA THR A 116 -17.61 7.68 4.76
C THR A 116 -17.12 9.12 4.69
N ALA A 117 -15.88 9.34 4.26
CA ALA A 117 -15.42 10.66 3.89
C ALA A 117 -15.95 11.05 2.50
N GLU A 118 -16.31 12.35 2.34
CA GLU A 118 -16.66 12.91 1.04
C GLU A 118 -15.50 12.79 0.06
N ALA A 119 -15.80 12.45 -1.19
CA ALA A 119 -14.83 12.33 -2.28
C ALA A 119 -13.68 11.33 -2.01
N ASP A 120 -13.86 10.39 -1.09
CA ASP A 120 -12.90 9.29 -0.89
C ASP A 120 -12.83 8.40 -2.14
N PHE A 121 -11.84 7.54 -2.19
CA PHE A 121 -11.54 6.75 -3.38
C PHE A 121 -12.66 5.76 -3.71
N THR A 122 -13.01 5.65 -4.99
CA THR A 122 -14.13 4.85 -5.50
C THR A 122 -14.10 3.39 -5.02
N SER A 123 -12.93 2.77 -4.85
CA SER A 123 -12.81 1.40 -4.36
C SER A 123 -13.30 1.23 -2.92
N VAL A 124 -13.26 2.29 -2.11
CA VAL A 124 -13.81 2.31 -0.75
C VAL A 124 -15.31 2.60 -0.78
N LEU A 125 -15.76 3.52 -1.63
CA LEU A 125 -17.15 4.01 -1.60
C LEU A 125 -18.13 3.13 -2.38
N ASN A 126 -17.76 2.80 -3.64
CA ASN A 126 -18.71 2.23 -4.59
C ASN A 126 -19.33 0.89 -4.18
N PRO A 127 -18.59 -0.07 -3.55
CA PRO A 127 -19.20 -1.33 -3.13
C PRO A 127 -20.34 -1.16 -2.11
N PHE A 128 -20.32 -0.11 -1.28
CA PHE A 128 -21.43 0.20 -0.37
C PHE A 128 -22.61 0.86 -1.11
N HIS A 129 -22.33 1.74 -2.05
CA HIS A 129 -23.37 2.43 -2.82
C HIS A 129 -24.17 1.49 -3.73
N VAL A 130 -23.50 0.53 -4.39
CA VAL A 130 -24.18 -0.41 -5.31
C VAL A 130 -25.07 -1.42 -4.60
N ARG A 131 -24.88 -1.62 -3.29
CA ARG A 131 -25.78 -2.45 -2.48
C ARG A 131 -27.23 -1.94 -2.50
N GLY A 132 -27.45 -0.64 -2.59
CA GLY A 132 -28.76 -0.01 -2.70
C GLY A 132 -29.65 -0.11 -1.45
N ASP A 133 -29.39 -1.08 -0.58
CA ASP A 133 -30.09 -1.31 0.70
C ASP A 133 -29.30 -0.84 1.94
N LEU A 134 -28.12 -0.25 1.74
CA LEU A 134 -27.33 0.39 2.81
C LEU A 134 -27.61 1.89 2.85
N LYS A 135 -27.44 2.49 4.03
CA LYS A 135 -27.53 3.93 4.23
C LYS A 135 -26.12 4.54 4.23
N VAL A 136 -25.61 4.91 3.06
CA VAL A 136 -24.29 5.53 2.96
C VAL A 136 -24.40 7.02 3.24
N ARG A 137 -23.68 7.50 4.26
CA ARG A 137 -23.60 8.89 4.66
C ARG A 137 -22.18 9.39 4.52
N ALA A 138 -21.96 10.38 3.65
CA ALA A 138 -20.67 11.02 3.44
C ALA A 138 -20.59 12.35 4.20
N VAL A 139 -19.43 12.65 4.78
CA VAL A 139 -19.13 13.89 5.50
C VAL A 139 -17.69 14.35 5.18
N PRO A 140 -17.37 15.64 5.36
CA PRO A 140 -15.97 16.08 5.25
C PRO A 140 -15.04 15.25 6.13
N LEU A 141 -13.82 14.97 5.64
CA LEU A 141 -12.84 14.12 6.32
C LEU A 141 -12.60 14.55 7.77
N GLU A 142 -12.49 15.85 7.99
CA GLU A 142 -12.22 16.47 9.31
C GLU A 142 -13.36 16.28 10.30
N ARG A 143 -14.57 16.01 9.79
CA ARG A 143 -15.77 15.80 10.60
C ARG A 143 -16.13 14.33 10.78
N LEU A 144 -15.29 13.40 10.27
CA LEU A 144 -15.63 11.98 10.23
C LEU A 144 -15.82 11.41 11.65
N ALA A 145 -14.87 11.65 12.55
CA ALA A 145 -14.94 11.16 13.94
C ALA A 145 -16.16 11.72 14.69
N GLU A 146 -16.40 13.03 14.66
CA GLU A 146 -17.55 13.67 15.33
C GLU A 146 -18.91 13.28 14.74
N SER A 147 -18.90 12.71 13.53
CA SER A 147 -20.10 12.27 12.82
C SER A 147 -20.50 10.84 13.11
N VAL A 148 -19.68 10.07 13.83
CA VAL A 148 -20.05 8.72 14.30
C VAL A 148 -21.18 8.88 15.34
N ARG A 149 -22.19 8.01 15.27
CA ARG A 149 -23.38 8.12 16.14
C ARG A 149 -23.97 6.75 16.45
N PRO A 150 -24.83 6.63 17.46
CA PRO A 150 -25.59 5.41 17.68
C PRO A 150 -26.31 4.96 16.38
N GLY A 151 -26.10 3.69 15.99
CA GLY A 151 -26.65 3.14 14.74
C GLY A 151 -25.72 3.24 13.52
N THR A 152 -24.59 3.95 13.60
CA THR A 152 -23.51 3.80 12.60
C THR A 152 -22.95 2.38 12.74
N ALA A 153 -23.06 1.56 11.68
CA ALA A 153 -22.61 0.17 11.69
C ALA A 153 -21.14 0.05 11.30
N LEU A 154 -20.69 0.89 10.35
CA LEU A 154 -19.33 0.89 9.84
C LEU A 154 -18.88 2.32 9.51
N VAL A 155 -17.64 2.64 9.84
CA VAL A 155 -16.95 3.82 9.29
C VAL A 155 -15.90 3.32 8.30
N ALA A 156 -15.98 3.79 7.05
CA ALA A 156 -15.08 3.38 5.97
C ALA A 156 -14.33 4.61 5.43
N VAL A 157 -12.99 4.58 5.44
CA VAL A 157 -12.15 5.72 5.05
C VAL A 157 -10.79 5.28 4.53
N SER A 158 -10.21 6.04 3.61
CA SER A 158 -8.79 5.93 3.26
C SER A 158 -7.92 6.60 4.33
N ALA A 159 -6.88 5.92 4.81
CA ALA A 159 -5.93 6.46 5.81
C ALA A 159 -5.26 7.75 5.34
N ALA A 160 -4.93 7.83 4.05
CA ALA A 160 -4.52 9.06 3.39
C ALA A 160 -5.35 9.25 2.12
N GLN A 161 -5.82 10.46 1.89
CA GLN A 161 -6.70 10.77 0.75
C GLN A 161 -5.91 10.80 -0.56
N SER A 162 -6.41 10.08 -1.57
CA SER A 162 -5.73 9.94 -2.85
C SER A 162 -5.67 11.26 -3.64
N ALA A 163 -6.66 12.12 -3.50
CA ALA A 163 -6.75 13.35 -4.27
C ALA A 163 -5.78 14.42 -3.78
N ASP A 164 -5.65 14.57 -2.47
CA ASP A 164 -5.03 15.75 -1.87
C ASP A 164 -3.98 15.44 -0.79
N GLY A 165 -3.85 14.17 -0.37
CA GLY A 165 -2.86 13.74 0.59
C GLY A 165 -3.23 13.97 2.06
N ARG A 166 -4.42 14.49 2.38
CA ARG A 166 -4.85 14.63 3.78
C ARG A 166 -4.88 13.28 4.46
N VAL A 167 -4.35 13.21 5.68
CA VAL A 167 -4.31 12.00 6.50
C VAL A 167 -5.50 12.04 7.48
N ALA A 168 -6.24 10.94 7.55
CA ALA A 168 -7.36 10.80 8.47
C ALA A 168 -6.86 10.73 9.92
N ASP A 169 -7.57 11.36 10.85
CA ASP A 169 -7.32 11.17 12.29
C ASP A 169 -7.91 9.82 12.73
N LEU A 170 -7.14 8.75 12.48
CA LEU A 170 -7.55 7.40 12.81
C LEU A 170 -7.67 7.18 14.32
N ALA A 171 -6.94 7.94 15.15
CA ALA A 171 -7.05 7.81 16.59
C ALA A 171 -8.41 8.33 17.10
N ALA A 172 -8.80 9.51 16.68
CA ALA A 172 -10.12 10.06 17.00
C ALA A 172 -11.26 9.21 16.42
N LEU A 173 -11.06 8.68 15.20
CA LEU A 173 -12.05 7.83 14.55
C LEU A 173 -12.31 6.51 15.30
N ARG A 174 -11.24 5.83 15.71
CA ARG A 174 -11.29 4.59 16.50
C ARG A 174 -11.97 4.80 17.85
N GLU A 175 -11.67 5.93 18.52
CA GLU A 175 -12.29 6.28 19.78
C GLU A 175 -13.81 6.48 19.60
N ALA A 176 -14.22 7.28 18.61
CA ALA A 176 -15.64 7.53 18.32
C ALA A 176 -16.37 6.24 17.88
N ALA A 177 -15.74 5.40 17.06
CA ALA A 177 -16.31 4.14 16.64
C ALA A 177 -16.55 3.20 17.85
N ARG A 178 -15.57 3.09 18.75
CA ARG A 178 -15.68 2.31 19.98
C ARG A 178 -16.78 2.82 20.92
N GLU A 179 -16.90 4.16 21.08
CA GLU A 179 -17.92 4.78 21.92
C GLU A 179 -19.35 4.44 21.43
N HIS A 180 -19.55 4.39 20.13
CA HIS A 180 -20.85 4.18 19.50
C HIS A 180 -21.11 2.75 19.02
N GLY A 181 -20.16 1.82 19.24
CA GLY A 181 -20.27 0.42 18.82
C GLY A 181 -20.23 0.23 17.29
N ALA A 182 -19.67 1.21 16.58
CA ALA A 182 -19.41 1.11 15.13
C ALA A 182 -18.12 0.32 14.87
N ARG A 183 -18.03 -0.33 13.71
CA ARG A 183 -16.78 -0.94 13.22
C ARG A 183 -15.99 0.06 12.39
N THR A 184 -14.69 -0.21 12.23
CA THR A 184 -13.79 0.55 11.38
C THR A 184 -13.33 -0.27 10.18
N TYR A 185 -13.31 0.37 9.00
CA TYR A 185 -12.67 -0.13 7.80
C TYR A 185 -11.75 0.94 7.23
N VAL A 186 -10.44 0.66 7.17
CA VAL A 186 -9.43 1.61 6.72
C VAL A 186 -8.71 1.10 5.48
N ASP A 187 -8.76 1.87 4.39
CA ASP A 187 -7.95 1.62 3.18
C ASP A 187 -6.57 2.26 3.32
N HIS A 188 -5.54 1.45 3.43
CA HIS A 188 -4.14 1.87 3.53
C HIS A 188 -3.42 1.96 2.18
N SER A 189 -4.14 1.90 1.05
CA SER A 189 -3.52 1.92 -0.29
C SER A 189 -2.67 3.17 -0.58
N GLN A 190 -2.92 4.28 0.11
CA GLN A 190 -2.12 5.50 0.02
C GLN A 190 -1.18 5.70 1.21
N ALA A 191 -1.09 4.72 2.10
CA ALA A 191 -0.34 4.83 3.35
C ALA A 191 0.70 3.69 3.52
N ALA A 192 0.32 2.45 3.28
CA ALA A 192 1.18 1.28 3.51
C ALA A 192 2.48 1.36 2.70
N GLY A 193 3.62 1.25 3.41
CA GLY A 193 4.96 1.31 2.82
C GLY A 193 5.69 2.64 3.05
N TRP A 194 4.98 3.73 3.39
CA TRP A 194 5.62 4.98 3.79
C TRP A 194 5.08 5.54 5.11
N LEU A 195 3.80 5.40 5.40
CA LEU A 195 3.21 5.83 6.66
C LEU A 195 3.16 4.63 7.61
N PRO A 196 3.72 4.73 8.83
CA PRO A 196 3.56 3.69 9.83
C PRO A 196 2.08 3.38 10.07
N MET A 197 1.73 2.10 10.12
CA MET A 197 0.36 1.64 10.29
C MET A 197 0.25 0.66 11.46
N ASP A 198 -0.93 0.60 12.06
CA ASP A 198 -1.33 -0.40 13.04
C ASP A 198 -2.70 -0.94 12.61
N ALA A 199 -2.67 -1.96 11.76
CA ALA A 199 -3.90 -2.57 11.25
C ALA A 199 -4.64 -3.38 12.33
N GLY A 200 -3.96 -3.70 13.43
CA GLY A 200 -4.56 -4.38 14.59
C GLY A 200 -5.53 -3.52 15.37
N ALA A 201 -5.43 -2.19 15.23
CA ALA A 201 -6.31 -1.23 15.89
C ALA A 201 -7.65 -1.02 15.16
N ASP A 202 -7.81 -1.55 13.95
CA ASP A 202 -9.04 -1.47 13.15
C ASP A 202 -9.70 -2.85 13.01
N ASP A 203 -11.02 -2.87 12.77
CA ASP A 203 -11.72 -4.14 12.50
C ASP A 203 -11.30 -4.70 11.16
N PHE A 204 -11.26 -3.87 10.13
CA PHE A 204 -10.86 -4.27 8.79
C PHE A 204 -9.87 -3.25 8.20
N THR A 205 -8.86 -3.74 7.48
CA THR A 205 -8.04 -2.88 6.62
C THR A 205 -7.86 -3.50 5.25
N ALA A 206 -7.68 -2.67 4.22
CA ALA A 206 -7.31 -3.15 2.90
C ALA A 206 -6.14 -2.35 2.33
N THR A 207 -5.38 -2.95 1.40
CA THR A 207 -4.22 -2.31 0.77
C THR A 207 -3.97 -2.94 -0.60
N VAL A 208 -3.66 -2.11 -1.62
CA VAL A 208 -3.15 -2.58 -2.92
C VAL A 208 -1.63 -2.57 -2.97
N SER A 209 -1.07 -3.43 -3.81
CA SER A 209 0.38 -3.57 -3.98
C SER A 209 1.03 -2.49 -4.85
N PHE A 210 0.33 -2.00 -5.88
CA PHE A 210 0.93 -1.29 -7.02
C PHE A 210 1.21 0.20 -6.81
N LYS A 211 1.05 0.70 -5.60
CA LYS A 211 1.37 2.09 -5.23
C LYS A 211 2.63 2.12 -4.38
N TRP A 212 2.46 2.32 -3.09
CA TRP A 212 3.54 2.51 -2.13
C TRP A 212 4.23 1.22 -1.69
N LEU A 213 3.61 0.06 -1.93
CA LEU A 213 4.26 -1.25 -1.77
C LEU A 213 5.10 -1.65 -3.00
N LEU A 214 5.14 -0.82 -4.05
CA LEU A 214 6.01 -0.97 -5.23
C LEU A 214 5.86 -2.32 -5.96
N GLY A 215 4.70 -2.96 -5.79
CA GLY A 215 4.40 -4.24 -6.41
C GLY A 215 3.62 -4.11 -7.73
N PRO A 216 3.45 -5.20 -8.46
CA PRO A 216 2.61 -5.23 -9.65
C PRO A 216 1.12 -5.07 -9.32
N HIS A 217 0.30 -4.70 -10.32
CA HIS A 217 -1.15 -4.76 -10.22
C HIS A 217 -1.65 -6.19 -10.01
N GLY A 218 -2.82 -6.35 -9.37
CA GLY A 218 -3.48 -7.64 -9.19
C GLY A 218 -3.15 -8.34 -7.87
N ALA A 219 -2.45 -7.67 -6.96
CA ALA A 219 -2.26 -8.13 -5.59
C ALA A 219 -2.80 -7.09 -4.59
N ALA A 220 -3.47 -7.56 -3.56
CA ALA A 220 -4.04 -6.76 -2.49
C ALA A 220 -4.19 -7.60 -1.23
N PHE A 221 -4.28 -6.95 -0.08
CA PHE A 221 -4.47 -7.59 1.21
C PHE A 221 -5.72 -7.07 1.92
N LEU A 222 -6.36 -7.93 2.69
CA LEU A 222 -7.41 -7.61 3.65
C LEU A 222 -6.96 -8.12 5.02
N THR A 223 -7.01 -7.28 6.05
CA THR A 223 -6.89 -7.76 7.43
C THR A 223 -8.27 -7.86 8.07
N VAL A 224 -8.45 -8.87 8.91
CA VAL A 224 -9.70 -9.11 9.64
C VAL A 224 -9.39 -9.38 11.12
N PRO A 225 -10.37 -9.20 12.04
CA PRO A 225 -10.20 -9.65 13.44
C PRO A 225 -10.13 -11.18 13.55
N GLU A 226 -9.73 -11.69 14.71
CA GLU A 226 -9.57 -13.14 14.96
C GLU A 226 -10.85 -13.95 14.71
N ASP A 227 -12.01 -13.36 15.01
CA ASP A 227 -13.34 -13.95 14.78
C ASP A 227 -13.89 -13.66 13.37
N PHE A 228 -13.06 -13.11 12.48
CA PHE A 228 -13.39 -12.70 11.12
C PHE A 228 -14.44 -11.58 11.03
N GLY A 229 -14.83 -10.96 12.14
CA GLY A 229 -15.76 -9.84 12.19
C GLY A 229 -17.13 -10.15 11.54
N GLY A 230 -17.58 -11.40 11.50
CA GLY A 230 -18.84 -11.77 10.87
C GLY A 230 -18.88 -11.60 9.35
N LEU A 231 -17.73 -11.50 8.68
CA LEU A 231 -17.69 -11.44 7.22
C LEU A 231 -18.08 -12.77 6.58
N THR A 232 -18.85 -12.69 5.50
CA THR A 232 -19.20 -13.84 4.65
C THR A 232 -18.25 -13.89 3.46
N PRO A 233 -17.54 -15.00 3.22
CA PRO A 233 -16.55 -15.12 2.14
C PRO A 233 -17.22 -15.34 0.78
N VAL A 234 -18.01 -14.38 0.34
CA VAL A 234 -18.84 -14.46 -0.89
C VAL A 234 -18.06 -14.63 -2.19
N LEU A 235 -16.76 -14.35 -2.17
CA LEU A 235 -15.85 -14.49 -3.31
C LEU A 235 -14.89 -15.67 -3.14
N ALA A 236 -15.07 -16.50 -2.11
CA ALA A 236 -14.19 -17.64 -1.84
C ALA A 236 -14.24 -18.66 -2.99
N GLY A 237 -13.05 -19.03 -3.47
CA GLY A 237 -12.84 -20.14 -4.39
C GLY A 237 -12.05 -21.28 -3.72
N TRP A 238 -11.51 -22.20 -4.50
CA TRP A 238 -10.77 -23.38 -4.01
C TRP A 238 -9.57 -23.00 -3.09
N VAL A 239 -8.90 -21.88 -3.34
CA VAL A 239 -7.77 -21.41 -2.52
C VAL A 239 -8.17 -21.01 -1.09
N ALA A 240 -9.45 -20.72 -0.88
CA ALA A 240 -10.01 -20.36 0.42
C ALA A 240 -10.43 -21.59 1.27
N GLY A 241 -10.38 -22.79 0.70
CA GLY A 241 -10.61 -24.05 1.43
C GLY A 241 -9.48 -24.38 2.39
N GLU A 242 -9.76 -25.09 3.49
CA GLU A 242 -8.73 -25.53 4.45
C GLU A 242 -7.67 -26.40 3.73
N ALA A 243 -8.11 -27.34 2.89
CA ALA A 243 -7.28 -28.10 1.97
C ALA A 243 -7.57 -27.64 0.52
N PRO A 244 -6.80 -26.66 -0.03
CA PRO A 244 -7.13 -26.05 -1.31
C PRO A 244 -7.27 -27.05 -2.46
N TRP A 245 -6.34 -27.99 -2.58
CA TRP A 245 -6.36 -28.97 -3.68
C TRP A 245 -7.53 -29.94 -3.63
N ASP A 246 -8.07 -30.19 -2.44
CA ASP A 246 -9.27 -31.03 -2.24
C ASP A 246 -10.56 -30.22 -2.48
N SER A 247 -10.45 -28.89 -2.53
CA SER A 247 -11.57 -27.95 -2.71
C SER A 247 -11.74 -27.48 -4.16
N CYS A 248 -11.05 -28.11 -5.12
CA CYS A 248 -11.06 -27.68 -6.54
C CYS A 248 -12.42 -27.88 -7.23
N TYR A 249 -13.23 -28.79 -6.76
CA TYR A 249 -14.51 -29.18 -7.42
C TYR A 249 -15.66 -29.17 -6.41
N GLY A 250 -16.83 -28.67 -6.88
CA GLY A 250 -18.02 -28.54 -6.03
C GLY A 250 -17.92 -27.35 -5.06
N PRO A 251 -18.84 -27.24 -4.09
CA PRO A 251 -18.79 -26.20 -3.07
C PRO A 251 -17.58 -26.39 -2.14
N VAL A 252 -16.96 -25.29 -1.69
CA VAL A 252 -15.94 -25.34 -0.64
C VAL A 252 -16.65 -25.71 0.67
N THR A 253 -16.51 -26.94 1.11
CA THR A 253 -17.22 -27.48 2.28
C THR A 253 -16.56 -27.11 3.61
N GLU A 254 -15.24 -26.95 3.62
CA GLU A 254 -14.47 -26.52 4.79
C GLU A 254 -13.57 -25.33 4.40
N LEU A 255 -13.97 -24.14 4.86
CA LEU A 255 -13.18 -22.92 4.69
C LEU A 255 -11.97 -22.91 5.62
N ALA A 256 -10.90 -22.26 5.19
CA ALA A 256 -9.71 -22.06 6.00
C ALA A 256 -10.05 -21.49 7.37
N ARG A 257 -9.31 -21.93 8.40
CA ARG A 257 -9.46 -21.49 9.79
C ARG A 257 -8.78 -20.14 10.06
N SER A 258 -8.15 -19.56 9.04
CA SER A 258 -7.51 -18.25 9.06
C SER A 258 -8.22 -17.31 8.08
N ALA A 259 -7.74 -16.06 7.97
CA ALA A 259 -8.22 -15.09 7.00
C ALA A 259 -8.07 -15.57 5.54
N ARG A 260 -7.29 -16.63 5.28
CA ARG A 260 -7.19 -17.27 3.96
C ARG A 260 -8.56 -17.72 3.42
N ARG A 261 -9.57 -17.87 4.29
CA ARG A 261 -10.97 -18.11 3.89
C ARG A 261 -11.58 -17.02 3.01
N PHE A 262 -10.98 -15.83 2.99
CA PHE A 262 -11.36 -14.68 2.15
C PHE A 262 -10.46 -14.53 0.94
N ASP A 263 -9.51 -15.45 0.71
CA ASP A 263 -8.61 -15.38 -0.43
C ASP A 263 -9.39 -15.50 -1.74
N LEU A 264 -8.99 -14.67 -2.69
CA LEU A 264 -9.40 -14.79 -4.09
C LEU A 264 -8.37 -15.64 -4.85
N THR A 265 -8.73 -16.14 -6.02
CA THR A 265 -7.74 -16.78 -6.91
C THR A 265 -6.57 -15.83 -7.11
N HIS A 266 -5.37 -16.30 -6.79
CA HIS A 266 -4.19 -15.45 -6.74
C HIS A 266 -3.66 -15.11 -8.14
N ALA A 267 -3.32 -13.85 -8.36
CA ALA A 267 -2.53 -13.39 -9.51
C ALA A 267 -1.05 -13.74 -9.25
N LEU A 268 -0.68 -15.02 -9.41
CA LEU A 268 0.59 -15.59 -8.97
C LEU A 268 1.81 -14.77 -9.39
N PHE A 269 1.85 -14.28 -10.64
CA PHE A 269 2.97 -13.45 -11.11
C PHE A 269 3.08 -12.14 -10.32
N SER A 270 1.94 -11.53 -9.98
CA SER A 270 1.93 -10.30 -9.18
C SER A 270 2.50 -10.53 -7.78
N TYR A 271 2.16 -11.66 -7.17
CA TYR A 271 2.69 -12.02 -5.85
C TYR A 271 4.17 -12.37 -5.89
N ALA A 272 4.66 -13.06 -6.94
CA ALA A 272 6.08 -13.31 -7.13
C ALA A 272 6.92 -12.02 -7.18
N GLY A 273 6.43 -11.01 -7.93
CA GLY A 273 7.06 -9.69 -7.94
C GLY A 273 6.90 -8.95 -6.62
N LEU A 274 5.69 -8.93 -6.04
CA LEU A 274 5.39 -8.21 -4.80
C LEU A 274 6.25 -8.68 -3.62
N ARG A 275 6.54 -9.98 -3.52
CA ARG A 275 7.43 -10.51 -2.50
C ARG A 275 8.75 -9.73 -2.45
N ARG A 276 9.38 -9.49 -3.60
CA ARG A 276 10.66 -8.76 -3.69
C ARG A 276 10.53 -7.29 -3.31
N SER A 277 9.40 -6.67 -3.63
CA SER A 277 9.12 -5.29 -3.21
C SER A 277 8.93 -5.18 -1.69
N LEU A 278 8.21 -6.14 -1.08
CA LEU A 278 8.03 -6.17 0.37
C LEU A 278 9.36 -6.43 1.10
N GLU A 279 10.19 -7.34 0.61
CA GLU A 279 11.54 -7.59 1.13
C GLU A 279 12.37 -6.29 1.11
N LEU A 280 12.34 -5.51 0.02
CA LEU A 280 13.03 -4.22 -0.05
C LEU A 280 12.51 -3.20 0.99
N ILE A 281 11.18 -3.10 1.16
CA ILE A 281 10.59 -2.19 2.14
C ILE A 281 10.96 -2.61 3.57
N GLU A 282 11.01 -3.91 3.86
CA GLU A 282 11.47 -4.43 5.17
C GLU A 282 12.95 -4.12 5.41
N GLU A 283 13.82 -4.31 4.40
CA GLU A 283 15.26 -3.98 4.48
C GLU A 283 15.51 -2.49 4.77
N LEU A 284 14.73 -1.60 4.15
CA LEU A 284 14.84 -0.16 4.32
C LEU A 284 14.19 0.32 5.64
N GLY A 285 13.11 -0.32 6.05
CA GLY A 285 12.29 0.06 7.19
C GLY A 285 11.32 1.21 6.90
N VAL A 286 10.04 1.02 7.23
CA VAL A 286 8.97 2.02 6.97
C VAL A 286 9.26 3.37 7.61
N SER A 287 9.85 3.40 8.80
CA SER A 287 10.18 4.66 9.50
C SER A 287 11.23 5.48 8.74
N ALA A 288 12.23 4.84 8.13
CA ALA A 288 13.22 5.53 7.31
C ALA A 288 12.61 6.04 6.00
N VAL A 289 11.77 5.22 5.35
CA VAL A 289 11.02 5.63 4.14
C VAL A 289 10.09 6.81 4.46
N HIS A 290 9.39 6.78 5.60
CA HIS A 290 8.53 7.87 6.07
C HIS A 290 9.32 9.17 6.23
N ALA A 291 10.39 9.15 7.01
CA ALA A 291 11.21 10.32 7.26
C ALA A 291 11.75 10.93 5.95
N HIS A 292 12.25 10.08 5.04
CA HIS A 292 12.75 10.49 3.73
C HIS A 292 11.66 11.13 2.85
N ALA A 293 10.52 10.46 2.69
CA ALA A 293 9.44 10.92 1.82
C ALA A 293 8.78 12.22 2.33
N VAL A 294 8.57 12.32 3.65
CA VAL A 294 7.98 13.52 4.28
C VAL A 294 8.94 14.70 4.19
N ALA A 295 10.25 14.49 4.41
CA ALA A 295 11.24 15.57 4.27
C ALA A 295 11.27 16.15 2.84
N LEU A 296 11.16 15.33 1.80
CA LEU A 296 11.04 15.78 0.42
C LEU A 296 9.74 16.54 0.15
N ALA A 297 8.62 16.04 0.69
CA ALA A 297 7.33 16.70 0.59
C ALA A 297 7.33 18.07 1.28
N ASP A 298 7.94 18.19 2.46
CA ASP A 298 8.06 19.44 3.19
C ASP A 298 9.00 20.45 2.48
N ARG A 299 10.11 19.97 1.90
CA ARG A 299 10.94 20.79 1.00
C ARG A 299 10.13 21.35 -0.16
N PHE A 300 9.28 20.52 -0.78
CA PHE A 300 8.42 20.95 -1.89
C PHE A 300 7.38 21.98 -1.42
N ARG A 301 6.72 21.76 -0.26
CA ARG A 301 5.78 22.74 0.34
C ARG A 301 6.44 24.09 0.59
N ALA A 302 7.65 24.10 1.14
CA ALA A 302 8.42 25.33 1.38
C ALA A 302 8.71 26.07 0.07
N GLY A 303 9.22 25.37 -0.96
CA GLY A 303 9.49 25.98 -2.26
C GLY A 303 8.24 26.47 -3.00
N LEU A 304 7.08 25.84 -2.80
CA LEU A 304 5.80 26.32 -3.32
C LEU A 304 5.39 27.65 -2.68
N ALA A 305 5.60 27.81 -1.37
CA ALA A 305 5.33 29.07 -0.67
C ALA A 305 6.19 30.21 -1.22
N ASP A 306 7.47 29.96 -1.53
CA ASP A 306 8.37 30.95 -2.17
C ASP A 306 7.89 31.36 -3.58
N LEU A 307 7.19 30.45 -4.28
CA LEU A 307 6.56 30.72 -5.59
C LEU A 307 5.15 31.33 -5.48
N GLY A 308 4.63 31.55 -4.27
CA GLY A 308 3.30 32.10 -4.04
C GLY A 308 2.15 31.09 -4.24
N HIS A 309 2.44 29.78 -4.18
CA HIS A 309 1.42 28.74 -4.27
C HIS A 309 1.09 28.16 -2.90
N GLU A 310 -0.18 27.93 -2.64
CA GLU A 310 -0.69 27.30 -1.42
C GLU A 310 -1.12 25.85 -1.73
N PRO A 311 -0.38 24.82 -1.27
CA PRO A 311 -0.83 23.45 -1.37
C PRO A 311 -1.98 23.17 -0.39
N VAL A 312 -2.75 22.10 -0.65
CA VAL A 312 -3.74 21.59 0.32
C VAL A 312 -3.02 21.26 1.63
N PRO A 313 -3.54 21.74 2.80
CA PRO A 313 -2.92 21.42 4.08
C PRO A 313 -2.97 19.93 4.38
N ALA A 314 -1.82 19.27 4.36
CA ALA A 314 -1.63 17.84 4.63
C ALA A 314 -0.31 17.63 5.38
N PRO A 315 -0.20 18.05 6.64
CA PRO A 315 1.03 17.92 7.41
C PRO A 315 1.41 16.45 7.58
N GLY A 316 2.72 16.15 7.49
CA GLY A 316 3.24 14.79 7.61
C GLY A 316 2.88 13.85 6.46
N SER A 317 2.29 14.35 5.37
CA SER A 317 1.97 13.56 4.18
C SER A 317 3.09 13.60 3.15
N ALA A 318 3.40 12.45 2.56
CA ALA A 318 4.28 12.30 1.40
C ALA A 318 3.60 12.73 0.08
N ILE A 319 2.31 13.05 0.11
CA ILE A 319 1.54 13.55 -1.03
C ILE A 319 1.32 15.05 -0.85
N VAL A 320 1.62 15.81 -1.90
CA VAL A 320 1.40 17.27 -1.95
C VAL A 320 0.55 17.59 -3.16
N SER A 321 -0.59 18.24 -2.95
CA SER A 321 -1.51 18.63 -4.01
C SER A 321 -1.70 20.14 -4.03
N VAL A 322 -1.58 20.74 -5.23
CA VAL A 322 -1.60 22.20 -5.41
C VAL A 322 -2.82 22.58 -6.26
N PRO A 323 -3.80 23.31 -5.67
CA PRO A 323 -4.97 23.78 -6.39
C PRO A 323 -4.60 24.70 -7.57
N GLY A 324 -5.35 24.59 -8.66
CA GLY A 324 -5.21 25.47 -9.83
C GLY A 324 -4.02 25.15 -10.73
N LEU A 325 -3.12 24.25 -10.33
CA LEU A 325 -1.96 23.87 -11.16
C LEU A 325 -2.16 22.57 -11.94
N GLY A 326 -3.31 21.91 -11.88
CA GLY A 326 -3.58 20.65 -12.58
C GLY A 326 -3.33 20.75 -14.09
N SER A 327 -3.68 21.86 -14.72
CA SER A 327 -3.45 22.11 -16.15
C SER A 327 -1.97 22.15 -16.57
N ARG A 328 -1.03 22.29 -15.63
CA ARG A 328 0.42 22.24 -15.88
C ARG A 328 0.94 20.81 -16.09
N GLN A 329 0.16 19.78 -15.72
CA GLN A 329 0.58 18.38 -15.78
C GLN A 329 1.11 17.96 -17.16
N PRO A 330 0.46 18.26 -18.31
CA PRO A 330 0.98 17.85 -19.61
C PRO A 330 2.33 18.49 -19.99
N ASP A 331 2.56 19.74 -19.56
CA ASP A 331 3.80 20.44 -19.83
C ASP A 331 4.95 19.87 -19.00
N LEU A 332 4.69 19.55 -17.74
CA LEU A 332 5.63 18.91 -16.84
C LEU A 332 6.00 17.51 -17.33
N SER A 333 5.03 16.71 -17.78
CA SER A 333 5.30 15.38 -18.36
C SER A 333 6.19 15.48 -19.60
N ARG A 334 5.94 16.46 -20.50
CA ARG A 334 6.82 16.73 -21.65
C ARG A 334 8.24 17.16 -21.25
N ALA A 335 8.39 17.78 -20.09
CA ALA A 335 9.70 18.11 -19.51
C ALA A 335 10.35 16.93 -18.76
N GLY A 336 9.74 15.73 -18.79
CA GLY A 336 10.23 14.53 -18.12
C GLY A 336 10.01 14.55 -16.60
N ILE A 337 8.94 15.20 -16.14
CA ILE A 337 8.51 15.22 -14.74
C ILE A 337 7.11 14.59 -14.68
N GLU A 338 7.04 13.33 -14.23
CA GLU A 338 5.80 12.56 -14.15
C GLU A 338 5.10 12.77 -12.81
N LEU A 339 3.89 13.32 -12.88
CA LEU A 339 2.98 13.53 -11.76
C LEU A 339 1.53 13.53 -12.27
N SER A 340 0.53 13.80 -11.45
CA SER A 340 -0.85 13.71 -11.91
C SER A 340 -1.69 14.95 -11.63
N ASP A 341 -2.67 15.20 -12.50
CA ASP A 341 -3.85 16.02 -12.19
C ASP A 341 -4.91 15.16 -11.48
N ARG A 342 -5.47 15.69 -10.41
CA ARG A 342 -6.61 15.11 -9.70
C ARG A 342 -7.62 16.20 -9.40
N ALA A 343 -8.68 16.25 -10.20
CA ALA A 343 -9.76 17.24 -10.07
C ALA A 343 -9.24 18.70 -10.07
N GLY A 344 -8.26 19.01 -10.94
CA GLY A 344 -7.63 20.33 -11.03
C GLY A 344 -6.49 20.57 -10.03
N LEU A 345 -6.19 19.60 -9.17
CA LEU A 345 -5.05 19.64 -8.25
C LEU A 345 -3.82 19.00 -8.91
N LEU A 346 -2.71 19.73 -9.01
CA LEU A 346 -1.42 19.15 -9.38
C LEU A 346 -0.88 18.36 -8.20
N ARG A 347 -0.84 17.02 -8.32
CA ARG A 347 -0.45 16.12 -7.23
C ARG A 347 0.93 15.53 -7.47
N ALA A 348 1.87 15.83 -6.57
CA ALA A 348 3.17 15.19 -6.46
C ALA A 348 3.17 14.20 -5.26
N ALA A 349 3.82 13.06 -5.43
CA ALA A 349 3.91 12.01 -4.42
C ALA A 349 5.37 11.54 -4.32
N PHE A 350 5.97 11.74 -3.15
CA PHE A 350 7.38 11.46 -2.87
C PHE A 350 7.54 10.11 -2.20
N HIS A 351 8.50 9.32 -2.68
CA HIS A 351 8.78 8.00 -2.14
C HIS A 351 10.29 7.77 -2.06
N LEU A 352 10.69 6.58 -1.63
CA LEU A 352 12.08 6.19 -1.35
C LEU A 352 13.08 6.47 -2.49
N TYR A 353 12.65 6.46 -3.75
CA TYR A 353 13.51 6.70 -4.92
C TYR A 353 13.64 8.17 -5.35
N ASN A 354 12.91 9.08 -4.71
CA ASN A 354 13.02 10.51 -5.00
C ASN A 354 14.18 11.15 -4.25
N THR A 355 14.67 12.26 -4.78
CA THR A 355 15.81 13.01 -4.26
C THR A 355 15.49 14.50 -4.10
N PRO A 356 16.28 15.27 -3.33
CA PRO A 356 16.14 16.73 -3.31
C PRO A 356 16.24 17.37 -4.69
N ALA A 357 17.05 16.81 -5.61
CA ALA A 357 17.18 17.30 -6.98
C ALA A 357 15.87 17.16 -7.79
N ASP A 358 15.04 16.13 -7.51
CA ASP A 358 13.72 16.00 -8.14
C ASP A 358 12.78 17.11 -7.68
N VAL A 359 12.82 17.48 -6.40
CA VAL A 359 12.07 18.61 -5.85
C VAL A 359 12.49 19.92 -6.51
N ASP A 360 13.81 20.18 -6.56
CA ASP A 360 14.36 21.40 -7.13
C ASP A 360 14.01 21.52 -8.61
N ARG A 361 14.08 20.41 -9.37
CA ARG A 361 13.67 20.36 -10.77
C ARG A 361 12.20 20.69 -10.97
N LEU A 362 11.30 20.14 -10.13
CA LEU A 362 9.87 20.44 -10.19
C LEU A 362 9.61 21.92 -9.89
N LEU A 363 10.20 22.48 -8.82
CA LEU A 363 10.05 23.90 -8.47
C LEU A 363 10.55 24.81 -9.60
N ALA A 364 11.71 24.53 -10.19
CA ALA A 364 12.22 25.26 -11.33
C ALA A 364 11.33 25.19 -12.57
N ALA A 365 10.61 24.08 -12.77
CA ALA A 365 9.64 23.97 -13.85
C ALA A 365 8.34 24.75 -13.56
N LEU A 366 7.93 24.86 -12.30
CA LEU A 366 6.73 25.60 -11.88
C LEU A 366 6.95 27.14 -11.88
N SER A 367 8.20 27.61 -11.72
CA SER A 367 8.53 29.05 -11.72
C SER A 367 8.50 29.70 -13.11
N ARG A 368 8.31 28.92 -14.17
CA ARG A 368 8.21 29.36 -15.58
C ARG A 368 6.75 29.47 -16.02
#